data_b681f86ae22773ef729416daa085c124
#
_entry.id   b681f86ae22773ef729416daa085c124
#
_cell.length_a   1.000
_cell.length_b   1.000
_cell.length_c   1.000
_cell.angle_alpha   90.00
_cell.angle_beta   90.00
_cell.angle_gamma   90.00
#
_symmetry.space_group_name_H-M   'P 1'
#
loop_
_entity.id
_entity.type
_entity.pdbx_description
1 polymer ?
#
loop_
_entity_poly.entity_id
_entity_poly.type
_entity_poly.pdbx_seq_one_letter_code
_entity_poly.pdbx_strand_id
1 'polypeptide(L)'
;MRIVALDKESKQSILNDLLKRSPNNYSQYESTVNQIIDRVRAEGDRALFDYTLQFDKFTLTAENIRVTKEEIAEAYAQMDKNLIDVIRQSAENIRVFHQKQLRNSWFDAKPDGTILGMKITAIERAGVYVPGGKAAYPSSVLMNVIPAKVAGVDEIIMTTPPGKDGKVNPGTLVAADIAGVDTIYKVGGAQAIAAMAFGTESVPKVDKITGPGNIFVALAKKAVYGYVSIDSIAGPSEILVLADDTATPRYVAADLLSQAEHDELASAILITTSKELAEKVSEEVDGFVKVLERAPIIQKSLDNYGYILLADNMEDAIDAANAIASEHLEIITRNPFDTMTRIRNAGAIFLGEYASEPLGDYFAGPNHILPTNGTARFFSPVNVDDFIKKTSIISYSRQALEKVHTQIETFAKSEGLTAHANSIKVRFED
;
A
#
# COMPACT_ATOMS: atom_id res chain seq x y z
N MET A 1 -9.43 11.83 -25.20
CA MET A 1 -8.83 12.45 -23.98
C MET A 1 -8.49 13.92 -24.23
N ARG A 2 -8.30 14.73 -23.15
CA ARG A 2 -7.92 16.16 -23.27
C ARG A 2 -6.40 16.28 -23.53
N ILE A 3 -6.02 16.86 -24.69
CA ILE A 3 -4.63 17.19 -25.01
C ILE A 3 -4.37 18.62 -24.55
N VAL A 4 -3.39 18.82 -23.68
CA VAL A 4 -3.05 20.10 -23.04
C VAL A 4 -1.54 20.33 -23.18
N ALA A 5 -1.11 21.55 -23.53
CA ALA A 5 0.29 21.91 -23.48
C ALA A 5 0.78 21.88 -22.03
N LEU A 6 1.95 21.30 -21.81
CA LEU A 6 2.56 21.23 -20.48
C LEU A 6 3.31 22.55 -20.20
N ASP A 7 2.70 23.37 -19.41
CA ASP A 7 3.32 24.59 -18.90
C ASP A 7 3.14 24.69 -17.36
N LYS A 8 3.57 25.79 -16.79
CA LYS A 8 3.49 25.98 -15.33
C LYS A 8 2.05 26.05 -14.82
N GLU A 9 1.12 26.59 -15.60
CA GLU A 9 -0.27 26.78 -15.22
C GLU A 9 -1.03 25.45 -15.30
N SER A 10 -0.89 24.71 -16.42
CA SER A 10 -1.52 23.42 -16.63
C SER A 10 -1.01 22.38 -15.61
N LYS A 11 0.31 22.35 -15.34
CA LYS A 11 0.90 21.51 -14.30
C LYS A 11 0.29 21.78 -12.92
N GLN A 12 0.17 23.05 -12.52
CA GLN A 12 -0.41 23.41 -11.22
C GLN A 12 -1.91 23.06 -11.15
N SER A 13 -2.66 23.29 -12.23
CA SER A 13 -4.08 22.93 -12.31
C SER A 13 -4.30 21.43 -12.13
N ILE A 14 -3.52 20.60 -12.82
CA ILE A 14 -3.61 19.15 -12.73
C ILE A 14 -3.25 18.65 -11.32
N LEU A 15 -2.17 19.17 -10.73
CA LEU A 15 -1.82 18.82 -9.35
C LEU A 15 -2.94 19.16 -8.38
N ASN A 16 -3.59 20.31 -8.54
CA ASN A 16 -4.73 20.69 -7.72
C ASN A 16 -5.94 19.76 -7.92
N ASP A 17 -6.21 19.34 -9.16
CA ASP A 17 -7.30 18.41 -9.45
C ASP A 17 -7.04 17.01 -8.85
N LEU A 18 -5.82 16.52 -8.96
CA LEU A 18 -5.41 15.26 -8.34
C LEU A 18 -5.55 15.30 -6.80
N LEU A 19 -5.19 16.40 -6.17
CA LEU A 19 -5.33 16.57 -4.72
C LEU A 19 -6.78 16.58 -4.23
N LYS A 20 -7.75 16.97 -5.08
CA LYS A 20 -9.18 16.92 -4.72
C LYS A 20 -9.69 15.51 -4.41
N ARG A 21 -9.03 14.48 -4.96
CA ARG A 21 -9.35 13.07 -4.75
C ARG A 21 -8.80 12.50 -3.44
N SER A 22 -7.98 13.28 -2.72
CA SER A 22 -7.36 12.82 -1.48
C SER A 22 -8.41 12.47 -0.42
N PRO A 23 -8.29 11.33 0.27
CA PRO A 23 -9.12 10.96 1.41
C PRO A 23 -9.18 12.04 2.50
N ASN A 24 -8.18 12.92 2.56
CA ASN A 24 -8.14 14.05 3.50
C ASN A 24 -9.26 15.08 3.26
N ASN A 25 -9.89 15.09 2.09
CA ASN A 25 -10.99 16.01 1.75
C ASN A 25 -12.38 15.46 2.09
N TYR A 26 -12.48 14.26 2.67
CA TYR A 26 -13.75 13.60 3.00
C TYR A 26 -14.12 13.71 4.48
N SER A 27 -13.90 14.88 5.08
CA SER A 27 -14.23 15.16 6.50
C SER A 27 -15.68 14.86 6.88
N GLN A 28 -16.60 14.92 5.92
CA GLN A 28 -18.02 14.59 6.14
C GLN A 28 -18.24 13.14 6.64
N TYR A 29 -17.33 12.21 6.34
CA TYR A 29 -17.42 10.81 6.78
C TYR A 29 -16.63 10.53 8.07
N GLU A 30 -15.75 11.44 8.51
CA GLU A 30 -14.90 11.24 9.69
C GLU A 30 -15.73 11.06 10.97
N SER A 31 -16.81 11.82 11.13
CA SER A 31 -17.70 11.68 12.30
C SER A 31 -18.32 10.28 12.38
N THR A 32 -18.81 9.75 11.26
CA THR A 32 -19.38 8.38 11.21
C THR A 32 -18.31 7.32 11.50
N VAL A 33 -17.12 7.47 10.94
CA VAL A 33 -16.02 6.53 11.16
C VAL A 33 -15.60 6.54 12.64
N ASN A 34 -15.44 7.72 13.24
CA ASN A 34 -15.09 7.84 14.66
C ASN A 34 -16.15 7.22 15.57
N GLN A 35 -17.44 7.41 15.29
CA GLN A 35 -18.52 6.76 16.03
C GLN A 35 -18.44 5.23 15.94
N ILE A 36 -18.12 4.66 14.76
CA ILE A 36 -17.93 3.22 14.60
C ILE A 36 -16.75 2.75 15.45
N ILE A 37 -15.60 3.45 15.37
CA ILE A 37 -14.40 3.11 16.14
C ILE A 37 -14.66 3.15 17.63
N ASP A 38 -15.26 4.22 18.14
CA ASP A 38 -15.56 4.41 19.56
C ASP A 38 -16.50 3.31 20.06
N ARG A 39 -17.51 2.97 19.27
CA ARG A 39 -18.44 1.91 19.62
C ARG A 39 -17.80 0.52 19.66
N VAL A 40 -16.95 0.17 18.66
CA VAL A 40 -16.21 -1.10 18.67
C VAL A 40 -15.28 -1.16 19.90
N ARG A 41 -14.60 -0.06 20.20
CA ARG A 41 -13.73 0.03 21.37
C ARG A 41 -14.46 -0.15 22.69
N ALA A 42 -15.69 0.32 22.80
CA ALA A 42 -16.50 0.25 24.01
C ALA A 42 -17.27 -1.07 24.17
N GLU A 43 -17.75 -1.65 23.07
CA GLU A 43 -18.70 -2.78 23.07
C GLU A 43 -18.13 -4.08 22.49
N GLY A 44 -16.89 -4.07 21.95
CA GLY A 44 -16.22 -5.26 21.41
C GLY A 44 -17.02 -5.98 20.31
N ASP A 45 -17.14 -7.30 20.43
CA ASP A 45 -17.82 -8.16 19.47
C ASP A 45 -19.27 -7.77 19.22
N ARG A 46 -19.97 -7.24 20.22
CA ARG A 46 -21.35 -6.79 20.06
C ARG A 46 -21.47 -5.73 18.96
N ALA A 47 -20.58 -4.75 18.97
CA ALA A 47 -20.55 -3.72 17.93
C ALA A 47 -20.21 -4.30 16.55
N LEU A 48 -19.28 -5.27 16.48
CA LEU A 48 -18.95 -5.94 15.23
C LEU A 48 -20.15 -6.66 14.62
N PHE A 49 -20.88 -7.40 15.44
CA PHE A 49 -22.04 -8.18 15.00
C PHE A 49 -23.18 -7.27 14.52
N ASP A 50 -23.46 -6.21 15.26
CA ASP A 50 -24.48 -5.22 14.89
C ASP A 50 -24.13 -4.53 13.57
N TYR A 51 -22.87 -4.08 13.38
CA TYR A 51 -22.45 -3.43 12.13
C TYR A 51 -22.42 -4.39 10.95
N THR A 52 -21.99 -5.64 11.13
CA THR A 52 -22.03 -6.64 10.07
C THR A 52 -23.47 -6.94 9.64
N LEU A 53 -24.40 -7.05 10.60
CA LEU A 53 -25.83 -7.16 10.26
C LEU A 53 -26.34 -5.93 9.51
N GLN A 54 -25.95 -4.73 9.96
CA GLN A 54 -26.37 -3.47 9.34
C GLN A 54 -25.86 -3.28 7.93
N PHE A 55 -24.56 -3.55 7.69
CA PHE A 55 -23.90 -3.22 6.43
C PHE A 55 -23.87 -4.40 5.45
N ASP A 56 -23.52 -5.58 5.93
CA ASP A 56 -23.35 -6.79 5.11
C ASP A 56 -24.61 -7.67 5.04
N LYS A 57 -25.63 -7.37 5.87
CA LYS A 57 -26.90 -8.11 5.97
C LYS A 57 -26.73 -9.57 6.36
N PHE A 58 -25.70 -9.87 7.15
CA PHE A 58 -25.41 -11.19 7.70
C PHE A 58 -25.38 -11.17 9.22
N THR A 59 -26.00 -12.18 9.86
CA THR A 59 -25.97 -12.34 11.31
C THR A 59 -24.68 -13.02 11.74
N LEU A 60 -23.75 -12.21 12.26
CA LEU A 60 -22.47 -12.67 12.77
C LEU A 60 -22.59 -13.05 14.26
N THR A 61 -21.89 -14.09 14.67
CA THR A 61 -21.77 -14.54 16.06
C THR A 61 -20.32 -14.97 16.35
N ALA A 62 -20.01 -15.21 17.62
CA ALA A 62 -18.68 -15.70 18.02
C ALA A 62 -18.32 -17.05 17.40
N GLU A 63 -19.33 -17.89 17.10
CA GLU A 63 -19.13 -19.22 16.51
C GLU A 63 -18.88 -19.17 15.00
N ASN A 64 -19.44 -18.16 14.29
CA ASN A 64 -19.38 -18.10 12.83
C ASN A 64 -18.50 -16.99 12.27
N ILE A 65 -17.89 -16.14 13.12
CA ILE A 65 -17.03 -15.04 12.71
C ILE A 65 -15.75 -15.52 12.00
N ARG A 66 -15.23 -16.69 12.34
CA ARG A 66 -14.03 -17.25 11.71
C ARG A 66 -14.40 -18.11 10.52
N VAL A 67 -13.57 -18.03 9.49
CA VAL A 67 -13.62 -18.97 8.38
C VAL A 67 -13.10 -20.32 8.85
N THR A 68 -13.81 -21.40 8.50
CA THR A 68 -13.44 -22.76 8.87
C THR A 68 -12.57 -23.42 7.80
N LYS A 69 -11.92 -24.53 8.15
CA LYS A 69 -11.15 -25.35 7.19
C LYS A 69 -12.04 -25.97 6.12
N GLU A 70 -13.28 -26.26 6.45
CA GLU A 70 -14.28 -26.79 5.54
C GLU A 70 -14.66 -25.74 4.48
N GLU A 71 -14.82 -24.48 4.87
CA GLU A 71 -15.07 -23.38 3.93
C GLU A 71 -13.89 -23.17 2.98
N ILE A 72 -12.65 -23.32 3.45
CA ILE A 72 -11.46 -23.27 2.60
C ILE A 72 -11.44 -24.45 1.63
N ALA A 73 -11.73 -25.67 2.10
CA ALA A 73 -11.80 -26.85 1.25
C ALA A 73 -12.91 -26.73 0.18
N GLU A 74 -14.08 -26.20 0.56
CA GLU A 74 -15.16 -25.90 -0.38
C GLU A 74 -14.71 -24.88 -1.44
N ALA A 75 -13.98 -23.84 -1.05
CA ALA A 75 -13.44 -22.82 -1.96
C ALA A 75 -12.50 -23.45 -3.01
N TYR A 76 -11.59 -24.35 -2.60
CA TYR A 76 -10.74 -25.08 -3.53
C TYR A 76 -11.54 -25.95 -4.50
N ALA A 77 -12.62 -26.59 -4.04
CA ALA A 77 -13.46 -27.44 -4.89
C ALA A 77 -14.26 -26.63 -5.93
N GLN A 78 -14.56 -25.36 -5.65
CA GLN A 78 -15.31 -24.48 -6.55
C GLN A 78 -14.46 -23.79 -7.60
N MET A 79 -13.14 -23.67 -7.37
CA MET A 79 -12.26 -22.93 -8.25
C MET A 79 -11.69 -23.77 -9.40
N ASP A 80 -11.48 -23.12 -10.53
CA ASP A 80 -10.74 -23.70 -11.64
C ASP A 80 -9.29 -24.01 -11.24
N LYS A 81 -8.83 -25.22 -11.55
CA LYS A 81 -7.49 -25.69 -11.18
C LYS A 81 -6.37 -24.85 -11.81
N ASN A 82 -6.57 -24.43 -13.06
CA ASN A 82 -5.59 -23.59 -13.74
C ASN A 82 -5.46 -22.23 -13.06
N LEU A 83 -6.57 -21.64 -12.60
CA LEU A 83 -6.54 -20.39 -11.83
C LEU A 83 -5.81 -20.56 -10.49
N ILE A 84 -6.03 -21.68 -9.79
CA ILE A 84 -5.30 -22.00 -8.55
C ILE A 84 -3.79 -22.07 -8.82
N ASP A 85 -3.38 -22.71 -9.91
CA ASP A 85 -1.95 -22.83 -10.26
C ASP A 85 -1.34 -21.49 -10.64
N VAL A 86 -2.08 -20.61 -11.33
CA VAL A 86 -1.67 -19.22 -11.61
C VAL A 86 -1.49 -18.45 -10.30
N ILE A 87 -2.42 -18.56 -9.34
CA ILE A 87 -2.30 -17.90 -8.03
C ILE A 87 -1.05 -18.40 -7.27
N ARG A 88 -0.76 -19.70 -7.30
CA ARG A 88 0.46 -20.26 -6.67
C ARG A 88 1.73 -19.73 -7.31
N GLN A 89 1.77 -19.63 -8.63
CA GLN A 89 2.93 -19.09 -9.34
C GLN A 89 3.13 -17.60 -9.04
N SER A 90 2.06 -16.80 -9.04
CA SER A 90 2.10 -15.40 -8.62
C SER A 90 2.62 -15.28 -7.19
N ALA A 91 2.11 -16.09 -6.26
CA ALA A 91 2.56 -16.10 -4.87
C ALA A 91 4.06 -16.38 -4.75
N GLU A 92 4.59 -17.30 -5.56
CA GLU A 92 6.03 -17.61 -5.54
C GLU A 92 6.86 -16.45 -6.12
N ASN A 93 6.42 -15.84 -7.21
CA ASN A 93 7.09 -14.66 -7.77
C ASN A 93 7.18 -13.52 -6.74
N ILE A 94 6.08 -13.25 -6.02
CA ILE A 94 6.03 -12.25 -4.95
C ILE A 94 6.99 -12.63 -3.82
N ARG A 95 7.03 -13.88 -3.40
CA ARG A 95 7.93 -14.39 -2.36
C ARG A 95 9.39 -14.20 -2.73
N VAL A 96 9.78 -14.62 -3.94
CA VAL A 96 11.16 -14.50 -4.44
C VAL A 96 11.60 -13.04 -4.50
N PHE A 97 10.73 -12.14 -4.93
CA PHE A 97 11.04 -10.71 -4.95
C PHE A 97 11.25 -10.17 -3.54
N HIS A 98 10.32 -10.42 -2.61
CA HIS A 98 10.38 -9.87 -1.25
C HIS A 98 11.49 -10.49 -0.40
N GLN A 99 11.91 -11.73 -0.66
CA GLN A 99 13.07 -12.33 0.02
C GLN A 99 14.36 -11.52 -0.17
N LYS A 100 14.51 -10.79 -1.28
CA LYS A 100 15.66 -9.91 -1.53
C LYS A 100 15.65 -8.64 -0.66
N GLN A 101 14.54 -8.35 0.01
CA GLN A 101 14.40 -7.19 0.90
C GLN A 101 14.74 -7.51 2.36
N LEU A 102 15.01 -8.78 2.68
CA LEU A 102 15.37 -9.19 4.03
C LEU A 102 16.63 -8.47 4.53
N ARG A 103 16.59 -8.03 5.78
CA ARG A 103 17.69 -7.35 6.46
C ARG A 103 18.15 -8.16 7.64
N ASN A 104 19.46 -8.12 7.92
CA ASN A 104 20.07 -8.78 9.06
C ASN A 104 20.38 -7.79 10.18
N SER A 105 20.28 -8.23 11.44
CA SER A 105 20.84 -7.53 12.58
C SER A 105 22.36 -7.42 12.42
N TRP A 106 22.96 -6.33 12.92
CA TRP A 106 24.40 -6.12 12.83
C TRP A 106 24.96 -5.50 14.11
N PHE A 107 26.24 -5.74 14.36
CA PHE A 107 27.02 -5.19 15.45
C PHE A 107 28.34 -4.67 14.92
N ASP A 108 28.77 -3.50 15.41
CA ASP A 108 30.09 -2.92 15.23
C ASP A 108 30.78 -2.90 16.58
N ALA A 109 31.80 -3.74 16.74
CA ALA A 109 32.55 -3.89 17.97
C ALA A 109 33.93 -3.23 17.86
N LYS A 110 34.25 -2.34 18.81
CA LYS A 110 35.55 -1.65 18.88
C LYS A 110 36.49 -2.29 19.88
N PRO A 111 37.81 -2.11 19.73
CA PRO A 111 38.80 -2.69 20.64
C PRO A 111 38.68 -2.25 22.11
N ASP A 112 38.06 -1.09 22.38
CA ASP A 112 37.82 -0.57 23.73
C ASP A 112 36.58 -1.16 24.43
N GLY A 113 35.92 -2.14 23.81
CA GLY A 113 34.70 -2.77 24.32
C GLY A 113 33.41 -2.03 24.04
N THR A 114 33.47 -1.00 23.19
CA THR A 114 32.23 -0.37 22.66
C THR A 114 31.60 -1.28 21.61
N ILE A 115 30.30 -1.56 21.76
CA ILE A 115 29.49 -2.26 20.75
C ILE A 115 28.29 -1.39 20.41
N LEU A 116 28.16 -1.02 19.13
CA LEU A 116 26.97 -0.39 18.59
C LEU A 116 26.34 -1.33 17.58
N GLY A 117 25.03 -1.37 17.53
CA GLY A 117 24.37 -2.27 16.61
C GLY A 117 22.90 -1.94 16.38
N MET A 118 22.32 -2.75 15.53
CA MET A 118 20.89 -2.70 15.24
C MET A 118 20.31 -4.10 15.26
N LYS A 119 19.36 -4.34 16.16
CA LYS A 119 18.56 -5.56 16.18
C LYS A 119 17.36 -5.37 15.27
N ILE A 120 17.18 -6.26 14.29
CA ILE A 120 16.04 -6.32 13.40
C ILE A 120 15.17 -7.50 13.81
N THR A 121 13.88 -7.22 14.06
CA THR A 121 12.89 -8.23 14.45
C THR A 121 11.59 -7.96 13.72
N ALA A 122 10.88 -9.01 13.33
CA ALA A 122 9.51 -8.86 12.86
C ALA A 122 8.59 -8.26 13.95
N ILE A 123 7.47 -7.67 13.55
CA ILE A 123 6.36 -7.41 14.46
C ILE A 123 5.71 -8.75 14.84
N GLU A 124 4.96 -8.78 15.95
CA GLU A 124 4.37 -10.04 16.43
C GLU A 124 3.14 -10.43 15.61
N ARG A 125 2.25 -9.46 15.34
CA ARG A 125 1.00 -9.74 14.62
C ARG A 125 0.69 -8.68 13.57
N ALA A 126 0.38 -9.13 12.36
CA ALA A 126 -0.12 -8.29 11.27
C ALA A 126 -1.59 -8.54 10.98
N GLY A 127 -2.34 -7.48 10.71
CA GLY A 127 -3.72 -7.52 10.25
C GLY A 127 -3.80 -7.13 8.78
N VAL A 128 -4.43 -7.97 7.97
CA VAL A 128 -4.66 -7.73 6.55
C VAL A 128 -6.13 -7.47 6.31
N TYR A 129 -6.46 -6.32 5.76
CA TYR A 129 -7.81 -6.02 5.32
C TYR A 129 -7.96 -6.32 3.83
N VAL A 130 -8.95 -7.12 3.47
CA VAL A 130 -9.29 -7.42 2.07
C VAL A 130 -10.73 -6.99 1.82
N PRO A 131 -10.98 -6.09 0.86
CA PRO A 131 -12.34 -5.67 0.57
C PRO A 131 -13.17 -6.82 0.01
N GLY A 132 -14.46 -6.82 0.34
CA GLY A 132 -15.46 -7.68 -0.28
C GLY A 132 -16.20 -6.94 -1.38
N GLY A 133 -17.19 -7.58 -1.98
CA GLY A 133 -18.08 -6.99 -2.97
C GLY A 133 -18.14 -7.79 -4.28
N LYS A 134 -18.37 -7.10 -5.40
CA LYS A 134 -18.57 -7.74 -6.71
C LYS A 134 -17.30 -8.36 -7.29
N ALA A 135 -16.13 -7.86 -6.92
CA ALA A 135 -14.84 -8.38 -7.36
C ALA A 135 -14.14 -9.15 -6.22
N ALA A 136 -13.51 -10.27 -6.57
CA ALA A 136 -12.53 -10.92 -5.70
C ALA A 136 -11.17 -10.24 -5.89
N TYR A 137 -10.41 -10.15 -4.82
CA TYR A 137 -9.07 -9.56 -4.86
C TYR A 137 -7.99 -10.54 -4.34
N PRO A 138 -7.83 -11.73 -4.97
CA PRO A 138 -6.81 -12.69 -4.55
C PRO A 138 -5.39 -12.10 -4.63
N SER A 139 -5.10 -11.25 -5.59
CA SER A 139 -3.81 -10.55 -5.72
C SER A 139 -3.52 -9.68 -4.50
N SER A 140 -4.51 -8.90 -4.02
CA SER A 140 -4.33 -8.07 -2.81
C SER A 140 -4.08 -8.90 -1.55
N VAL A 141 -4.61 -10.11 -1.46
CA VAL A 141 -4.27 -11.04 -0.38
C VAL A 141 -2.78 -11.39 -0.44
N LEU A 142 -2.31 -11.85 -1.61
CA LEU A 142 -0.91 -12.24 -1.80
C LEU A 142 0.04 -11.09 -1.48
N MET A 143 -0.25 -9.90 -2.00
CA MET A 143 0.59 -8.70 -1.87
C MET A 143 0.69 -8.15 -0.44
N ASN A 144 -0.31 -8.40 0.42
CA ASN A 144 -0.25 -8.04 1.83
C ASN A 144 0.40 -9.12 2.70
N VAL A 145 0.04 -10.38 2.46
CA VAL A 145 0.40 -11.49 3.35
C VAL A 145 1.84 -11.97 3.14
N ILE A 146 2.26 -12.11 1.88
CA ILE A 146 3.57 -12.69 1.56
C ILE A 146 4.74 -11.85 2.10
N PRO A 147 4.77 -10.51 1.96
CA PRO A 147 5.83 -9.70 2.59
C PRO A 147 5.89 -9.86 4.11
N ALA A 148 4.72 -9.97 4.77
CA ALA A 148 4.65 -10.20 6.21
C ALA A 148 5.20 -11.59 6.60
N LYS A 149 4.86 -12.63 5.85
CA LYS A 149 5.45 -13.99 6.06
C LYS A 149 6.96 -13.99 5.80
N VAL A 150 7.43 -13.33 4.76
CA VAL A 150 8.87 -13.20 4.47
C VAL A 150 9.60 -12.45 5.57
N ALA A 151 8.98 -11.40 6.15
CA ALA A 151 9.53 -10.67 7.28
C ALA A 151 9.65 -11.52 8.56
N GLY A 152 8.91 -12.64 8.64
CA GLY A 152 8.89 -13.53 9.80
C GLY A 152 7.86 -13.11 10.86
N VAL A 153 6.74 -12.49 10.47
CA VAL A 153 5.63 -12.18 11.39
C VAL A 153 5.04 -13.48 11.93
N ASP A 154 4.88 -13.58 13.25
CA ASP A 154 4.45 -14.80 13.94
C ASP A 154 3.00 -15.17 13.62
N GLU A 155 2.09 -14.18 13.60
CA GLU A 155 0.68 -14.37 13.34
C GLU A 155 0.15 -13.33 12.35
N ILE A 156 -0.49 -13.80 11.26
CA ILE A 156 -1.15 -12.93 10.27
C ILE A 156 -2.64 -13.24 10.28
N ILE A 157 -3.43 -12.26 10.69
CA ILE A 157 -4.89 -12.36 10.60
C ILE A 157 -5.40 -11.57 9.39
N MET A 158 -6.47 -12.04 8.81
CA MET A 158 -7.15 -11.37 7.69
C MET A 158 -8.60 -11.07 8.05
N THR A 159 -9.08 -9.87 7.73
CA THR A 159 -10.48 -9.50 7.80
C THR A 159 -11.03 -9.21 6.41
N THR A 160 -12.21 -9.74 6.12
CA THR A 160 -12.92 -9.53 4.86
C THR A 160 -14.43 -9.64 5.10
N PRO A 161 -15.27 -8.77 4.52
CA PRO A 161 -16.71 -8.85 4.75
C PRO A 161 -17.28 -10.14 4.16
N PRO A 162 -18.26 -10.77 4.84
CA PRO A 162 -19.01 -11.89 4.27
C PRO A 162 -19.99 -11.40 3.22
N GLY A 163 -20.40 -12.30 2.32
CA GLY A 163 -21.59 -12.14 1.52
C GLY A 163 -22.86 -12.24 2.38
N LYS A 164 -24.02 -11.94 1.80
CA LYS A 164 -25.34 -12.06 2.49
C LYS A 164 -25.64 -13.49 2.93
N ASP A 165 -25.02 -14.46 2.32
CA ASP A 165 -25.08 -15.89 2.66
C ASP A 165 -24.04 -16.31 3.72
N GLY A 166 -23.25 -15.36 4.22
CA GLY A 166 -22.19 -15.59 5.20
C GLY A 166 -20.91 -16.21 4.63
N LYS A 167 -20.83 -16.36 3.31
CA LYS A 167 -19.64 -16.92 2.65
C LYS A 167 -18.66 -15.82 2.23
N VAL A 168 -17.38 -16.15 2.24
CA VAL A 168 -16.32 -15.34 1.66
C VAL A 168 -16.04 -15.82 0.24
N ASN A 169 -15.62 -14.93 -0.63
CA ASN A 169 -15.28 -15.26 -2.02
C ASN A 169 -14.23 -16.38 -2.09
N PRO A 170 -14.46 -17.46 -2.88
CA PRO A 170 -13.54 -18.60 -2.97
C PRO A 170 -12.12 -18.22 -3.36
N GLY A 171 -11.94 -17.29 -4.31
CA GLY A 171 -10.62 -16.82 -4.74
C GLY A 171 -9.84 -16.13 -3.61
N THR A 172 -10.54 -15.38 -2.77
CA THR A 172 -9.94 -14.74 -1.58
C THR A 172 -9.50 -15.79 -0.57
N LEU A 173 -10.32 -16.84 -0.31
CA LEU A 173 -9.98 -17.92 0.63
C LEU A 173 -8.79 -18.74 0.16
N VAL A 174 -8.78 -19.13 -1.12
CA VAL A 174 -7.69 -19.91 -1.72
C VAL A 174 -6.37 -19.10 -1.71
N ALA A 175 -6.43 -17.81 -2.04
CA ALA A 175 -5.24 -16.96 -1.98
C ALA A 175 -4.73 -16.78 -0.54
N ALA A 176 -5.62 -16.67 0.45
CA ALA A 176 -5.26 -16.55 1.86
C ALA A 176 -4.57 -17.83 2.38
N ASP A 177 -5.07 -19.00 2.01
CA ASP A 177 -4.46 -20.29 2.35
C ASP A 177 -3.08 -20.46 1.69
N ILE A 178 -2.97 -20.17 0.38
CA ILE A 178 -1.70 -20.21 -0.37
C ILE A 178 -0.67 -19.24 0.21
N ALA A 179 -1.08 -18.03 0.60
CA ALA A 179 -0.20 -17.02 1.19
C ALA A 179 0.20 -17.35 2.63
N GLY A 180 -0.59 -18.18 3.34
CA GLY A 180 -0.33 -18.62 4.71
C GLY A 180 -0.93 -17.71 5.77
N VAL A 181 -2.16 -17.24 5.58
CA VAL A 181 -2.95 -16.53 6.62
C VAL A 181 -3.29 -17.51 7.75
N ASP A 182 -3.07 -17.08 9.00
CA ASP A 182 -3.29 -17.95 10.17
C ASP A 182 -4.77 -18.00 10.57
N THR A 183 -5.48 -16.87 10.50
CA THR A 183 -6.92 -16.80 10.82
C THR A 183 -7.63 -15.77 9.94
N ILE A 184 -8.80 -16.14 9.43
CA ILE A 184 -9.64 -15.26 8.60
C ILE A 184 -10.92 -14.94 9.35
N TYR A 185 -11.25 -13.65 9.48
CA TYR A 185 -12.46 -13.15 10.13
C TYR A 185 -13.43 -12.54 9.11
N LYS A 186 -14.70 -12.90 9.21
CA LYS A 186 -15.78 -12.45 8.31
C LYS A 186 -16.32 -11.07 8.74
N VAL A 187 -15.44 -10.08 8.78
CA VAL A 187 -15.78 -8.70 9.19
C VAL A 187 -15.19 -7.72 8.18
N GLY A 188 -16.00 -6.77 7.70
CA GLY A 188 -15.60 -5.74 6.77
C GLY A 188 -15.65 -4.32 7.36
N GLY A 189 -15.37 -3.32 6.54
CA GLY A 189 -15.58 -1.90 6.85
C GLY A 189 -14.69 -1.32 7.95
N ALA A 190 -15.09 -0.14 8.42
CA ALA A 190 -14.37 0.59 9.48
C ALA A 190 -14.34 -0.19 10.81
N GLN A 191 -15.38 -0.99 11.10
CA GLN A 191 -15.45 -1.82 12.29
C GLN A 191 -14.38 -2.93 12.30
N ALA A 192 -14.01 -3.48 11.14
CA ALA A 192 -12.93 -4.44 11.05
C ALA A 192 -11.57 -3.81 11.38
N ILE A 193 -11.33 -2.58 10.88
CA ILE A 193 -10.13 -1.81 11.21
C ILE A 193 -10.06 -1.50 12.70
N ALA A 194 -11.17 -1.09 13.31
CA ALA A 194 -11.26 -0.84 14.76
C ALA A 194 -10.99 -2.12 15.57
N ALA A 195 -11.57 -3.26 15.16
CA ALA A 195 -11.33 -4.54 15.81
C ALA A 195 -9.86 -4.95 15.78
N MET A 196 -9.20 -4.84 14.64
CA MET A 196 -7.77 -5.13 14.53
C MET A 196 -6.91 -4.15 15.33
N ALA A 197 -7.31 -2.87 15.43
CA ALA A 197 -6.54 -1.85 16.13
C ALA A 197 -6.60 -1.96 17.66
N PHE A 198 -7.76 -2.34 18.21
CA PHE A 198 -7.98 -2.34 19.66
C PHE A 198 -8.15 -3.74 20.26
N GLY A 199 -8.46 -4.72 19.42
CA GLY A 199 -8.87 -6.05 19.86
C GLY A 199 -10.34 -6.09 20.27
N THR A 200 -10.95 -7.27 20.16
CA THR A 200 -12.27 -7.61 20.70
C THR A 200 -12.18 -9.00 21.32
N GLU A 201 -13.29 -9.57 21.78
CA GLU A 201 -13.32 -10.92 22.35
C GLU A 201 -12.93 -11.98 21.29
N SER A 202 -13.30 -11.77 20.02
CA SER A 202 -13.03 -12.71 18.92
C SER A 202 -11.81 -12.35 18.09
N VAL A 203 -11.56 -11.04 17.85
CA VAL A 203 -10.50 -10.55 16.96
C VAL A 203 -9.34 -10.01 17.80
N PRO A 204 -8.13 -10.58 17.70
CA PRO A 204 -6.98 -10.10 18.46
C PRO A 204 -6.49 -8.75 17.92
N LYS A 205 -5.94 -7.92 18.84
CA LYS A 205 -5.23 -6.70 18.45
C LYS A 205 -3.98 -7.04 17.62
N VAL A 206 -3.69 -6.20 16.61
CA VAL A 206 -2.50 -6.32 15.77
C VAL A 206 -1.54 -5.14 15.94
N ASP A 207 -0.31 -5.29 15.46
CA ASP A 207 0.71 -4.24 15.50
C ASP A 207 0.69 -3.36 14.24
N LYS A 208 0.26 -3.94 13.12
CA LYS A 208 0.13 -3.25 11.83
C LYS A 208 -1.09 -3.72 11.06
N ILE A 209 -1.79 -2.78 10.41
CA ILE A 209 -2.91 -3.06 9.50
C ILE A 209 -2.48 -2.66 8.10
N THR A 210 -2.60 -3.58 7.13
CA THR A 210 -2.36 -3.33 5.72
C THR A 210 -3.56 -3.71 4.88
N GLY A 211 -3.62 -3.18 3.68
CA GLY A 211 -4.64 -3.54 2.70
C GLY A 211 -5.49 -2.36 2.21
N PRO A 212 -5.96 -2.44 0.95
CA PRO A 212 -6.80 -1.43 0.34
C PRO A 212 -8.23 -1.50 0.89
N GLY A 213 -8.98 -0.41 0.76
CA GLY A 213 -10.39 -0.37 1.13
C GLY A 213 -11.07 0.89 0.64
N ASN A 214 -12.38 0.94 0.81
CA ASN A 214 -13.15 2.14 0.47
C ASN A 214 -12.82 3.31 1.42
N ILE A 215 -13.44 4.46 1.18
CA ILE A 215 -13.20 5.69 1.96
C ILE A 215 -13.37 5.50 3.48
N PHE A 216 -14.34 4.68 3.93
CA PHE A 216 -14.55 4.42 5.35
C PHE A 216 -13.39 3.62 5.96
N VAL A 217 -12.83 2.67 5.22
CA VAL A 217 -11.65 1.90 5.62
C VAL A 217 -10.40 2.78 5.67
N ALA A 218 -10.19 3.62 4.64
CA ALA A 218 -9.07 4.56 4.59
C ALA A 218 -9.11 5.56 5.75
N LEU A 219 -10.27 6.14 6.04
CA LEU A 219 -10.46 7.05 7.18
C LEU A 219 -10.33 6.33 8.53
N ALA A 220 -10.78 5.07 8.63
CA ALA A 220 -10.60 4.29 9.85
C ALA A 220 -9.11 3.98 10.09
N LYS A 221 -8.35 3.59 9.06
CA LYS A 221 -6.89 3.42 9.16
C LYS A 221 -6.20 4.70 9.62
N LYS A 222 -6.59 5.85 9.05
CA LYS A 222 -6.09 7.17 9.46
C LYS A 222 -6.39 7.46 10.95
N ALA A 223 -7.60 7.17 11.41
CA ALA A 223 -8.04 7.45 12.77
C ALA A 223 -7.37 6.57 13.83
N VAL A 224 -7.02 5.32 13.49
CA VAL A 224 -6.36 4.40 14.43
C VAL A 224 -4.82 4.47 14.37
N TYR A 225 -4.26 5.24 13.45
CA TYR A 225 -2.81 5.41 13.37
C TYR A 225 -2.25 6.03 14.66
N GLY A 226 -1.20 5.38 15.19
CA GLY A 226 -0.65 5.71 16.51
C GLY A 226 -1.07 4.73 17.62
N TYR A 227 -2.24 4.09 17.51
CA TYR A 227 -2.61 2.91 18.32
C TYR A 227 -2.13 1.62 17.67
N VAL A 228 -2.07 1.61 16.35
CA VAL A 228 -1.56 0.55 15.48
C VAL A 228 -0.84 1.21 14.30
N SER A 229 0.16 0.55 13.72
CA SER A 229 0.76 1.03 12.47
C SER A 229 -0.14 0.71 11.27
N ILE A 230 -0.01 1.48 10.20
CA ILE A 230 -0.72 1.20 8.92
C ILE A 230 0.28 1.20 7.75
N ASP A 231 -0.11 0.68 6.59
CA ASP A 231 0.63 0.81 5.33
C ASP A 231 0.62 2.28 4.85
N SER A 232 -0.50 2.73 4.29
CA SER A 232 -0.71 4.09 3.80
C SER A 232 -2.20 4.45 3.86
N ILE A 233 -2.49 5.73 3.60
CA ILE A 233 -3.86 6.21 3.39
C ILE A 233 -4.07 6.24 1.89
N ALA A 234 -4.58 5.12 1.33
CA ALA A 234 -4.78 4.98 -0.09
C ALA A 234 -5.92 5.87 -0.61
N GLY A 235 -5.68 6.53 -1.72
CA GLY A 235 -6.68 7.19 -2.54
C GLY A 235 -7.02 6.37 -3.78
N PRO A 236 -7.73 6.99 -4.75
CA PRO A 236 -8.02 6.38 -6.05
C PRO A 236 -6.73 6.08 -6.83
N SER A 237 -6.78 5.03 -7.62
CA SER A 237 -5.63 4.54 -8.40
C SER A 237 -5.17 5.52 -9.48
N GLU A 238 -3.90 5.45 -9.85
CA GLU A 238 -3.23 6.39 -10.73
C GLU A 238 -2.26 5.70 -11.67
N ILE A 239 -2.32 6.03 -12.95
CA ILE A 239 -1.27 5.72 -13.92
C ILE A 239 -0.75 6.99 -14.58
N LEU A 240 0.56 7.05 -14.74
CA LEU A 240 1.24 8.03 -15.56
C LEU A 240 2.13 7.29 -16.55
N VAL A 241 1.92 7.53 -17.85
CA VAL A 241 2.82 7.05 -18.91
C VAL A 241 3.69 8.22 -19.37
N LEU A 242 5.00 8.06 -19.28
CA LEU A 242 6.00 8.98 -19.81
C LEU A 242 6.57 8.39 -21.09
N ALA A 243 6.25 8.98 -22.24
CA ALA A 243 6.58 8.40 -23.54
C ALA A 243 7.19 9.39 -24.51
N ASP A 244 8.07 8.91 -25.40
CA ASP A 244 8.56 9.67 -26.56
C ASP A 244 7.93 9.17 -27.87
N ASP A 245 8.44 9.62 -29.01
CA ASP A 245 7.97 9.27 -30.36
C ASP A 245 8.15 7.80 -30.74
N THR A 246 8.87 7.01 -29.92
CA THR A 246 9.10 5.58 -30.19
C THR A 246 8.03 4.67 -29.62
N ALA A 247 7.17 5.18 -28.73
CA ALA A 247 6.12 4.39 -28.10
C ALA A 247 5.02 3.99 -29.08
N THR A 248 4.46 2.79 -28.89
CA THR A 248 3.33 2.29 -29.69
C THR A 248 2.01 2.87 -29.15
N PRO A 249 1.29 3.71 -29.92
CA PRO A 249 0.09 4.43 -29.44
C PRO A 249 -0.97 3.50 -28.84
N ARG A 250 -1.18 2.34 -29.45
CA ARG A 250 -2.16 1.35 -29.04
C ARG A 250 -1.86 0.73 -27.68
N TYR A 251 -0.57 0.52 -27.35
CA TYR A 251 -0.15 -0.01 -26.05
C TYR A 251 -0.36 1.05 -24.96
N VAL A 252 0.11 2.27 -25.20
CA VAL A 252 -0.09 3.39 -24.28
C VAL A 252 -1.57 3.60 -23.97
N ALA A 253 -2.45 3.56 -25.00
CA ALA A 253 -3.88 3.69 -24.81
C ALA A 253 -4.47 2.56 -23.95
N ALA A 254 -4.04 1.31 -24.16
CA ALA A 254 -4.48 0.17 -23.39
C ALA A 254 -4.06 0.29 -21.91
N ASP A 255 -2.81 0.72 -21.65
CA ASP A 255 -2.27 0.87 -20.29
C ASP A 255 -2.97 2.02 -19.53
N LEU A 256 -3.27 3.14 -20.18
CA LEU A 256 -4.08 4.21 -19.57
C LEU A 256 -5.48 3.73 -19.18
N LEU A 257 -6.08 2.85 -19.98
CA LEU A 257 -7.43 2.36 -19.76
C LEU A 257 -7.51 1.24 -18.73
N SER A 258 -6.43 0.45 -18.54
CA SER A 258 -6.35 -0.56 -17.47
C SER A 258 -6.53 0.10 -16.10
N GLN A 259 -6.02 1.30 -15.90
CA GLN A 259 -6.20 2.05 -14.67
C GLN A 259 -7.54 2.79 -14.61
N ALA A 260 -7.97 3.40 -15.72
CA ALA A 260 -9.22 4.15 -15.77
C ALA A 260 -10.47 3.29 -15.49
N GLU A 261 -10.41 1.97 -15.71
CA GLU A 261 -11.52 1.05 -15.42
C GLU A 261 -11.69 0.72 -13.93
N HIS A 262 -10.72 1.03 -13.07
CA HIS A 262 -10.77 0.70 -11.64
C HIS A 262 -11.88 1.47 -10.92
N ASP A 263 -11.94 2.80 -11.11
CA ASP A 263 -12.90 3.68 -10.42
C ASP A 263 -13.12 4.99 -11.20
N GLU A 264 -14.27 5.63 -11.00
CA GLU A 264 -14.62 6.94 -11.62
C GLU A 264 -13.67 8.08 -11.19
N LEU A 265 -12.93 7.89 -10.08
CA LEU A 265 -11.93 8.81 -9.56
C LEU A 265 -10.50 8.42 -9.93
N ALA A 266 -10.27 7.31 -10.63
CA ALA A 266 -8.95 6.93 -11.12
C ALA A 266 -8.39 8.00 -12.07
N SER A 267 -7.07 8.15 -12.13
CA SER A 267 -6.43 9.07 -13.07
C SER A 267 -5.56 8.33 -14.08
N ALA A 268 -5.63 8.76 -15.33
CA ALA A 268 -4.85 8.24 -16.44
C ALA A 268 -4.18 9.40 -17.20
N ILE A 269 -2.86 9.52 -17.08
CA ILE A 269 -2.10 10.65 -17.58
C ILE A 269 -1.01 10.15 -18.53
N LEU A 270 -0.99 10.68 -19.75
CA LEU A 270 0.15 10.57 -20.66
C LEU A 270 0.93 11.88 -20.63
N ILE A 271 2.25 11.80 -20.47
CA ILE A 271 3.17 12.92 -20.75
C ILE A 271 4.06 12.53 -21.92
N THR A 272 4.06 13.33 -22.97
CA THR A 272 4.87 13.06 -24.18
C THR A 272 5.40 14.33 -24.80
N THR A 273 6.53 14.22 -25.51
CA THR A 273 7.07 15.28 -26.35
C THR A 273 6.60 15.18 -27.82
N SER A 274 5.88 14.10 -28.15
CA SER A 274 5.41 13.85 -29.52
C SER A 274 3.93 14.19 -29.67
N LYS A 275 3.63 15.23 -30.44
CA LYS A 275 2.26 15.59 -30.81
C LYS A 275 1.55 14.47 -31.57
N GLU A 276 2.28 13.79 -32.46
CA GLU A 276 1.74 12.67 -33.25
C GLU A 276 1.32 11.50 -32.35
N LEU A 277 2.16 11.15 -31.37
CA LEU A 277 1.82 10.12 -30.37
C LEU A 277 0.57 10.53 -29.56
N ALA A 278 0.51 11.78 -29.09
CA ALA A 278 -0.62 12.31 -28.32
C ALA A 278 -1.96 12.18 -29.09
N GLU A 279 -1.99 12.55 -30.37
CA GLU A 279 -3.16 12.46 -31.23
C GLU A 279 -3.58 11.00 -31.45
N LYS A 280 -2.63 10.12 -31.80
CA LYS A 280 -2.90 8.70 -32.05
C LYS A 280 -3.37 7.97 -30.77
N VAL A 281 -2.76 8.24 -29.62
CA VAL A 281 -3.21 7.66 -28.33
C VAL A 281 -4.65 8.10 -28.02
N SER A 282 -5.00 9.36 -28.25
CA SER A 282 -6.39 9.82 -28.05
C SER A 282 -7.37 9.08 -28.95
N GLU A 283 -7.02 8.84 -30.22
CA GLU A 283 -7.85 8.07 -31.16
C GLU A 283 -8.01 6.60 -30.72
N GLU A 284 -6.93 5.95 -30.30
CA GLU A 284 -6.96 4.56 -29.80
C GLU A 284 -7.82 4.43 -28.53
N VAL A 285 -7.69 5.37 -27.58
CA VAL A 285 -8.54 5.44 -26.39
C VAL A 285 -10.02 5.50 -26.77
N ASP A 286 -10.40 6.39 -27.67
CA ASP A 286 -11.79 6.51 -28.15
C ASP A 286 -12.27 5.24 -28.86
N GLY A 287 -11.36 4.50 -29.49
CA GLY A 287 -11.61 3.19 -30.09
C GLY A 287 -11.92 2.12 -29.06
N PHE A 288 -11.04 2.00 -28.05
CA PHE A 288 -11.17 1.00 -26.99
C PHE A 288 -12.39 1.22 -26.09
N VAL A 289 -12.71 2.47 -25.72
CA VAL A 289 -13.88 2.78 -24.88
C VAL A 289 -15.18 2.25 -25.47
N LYS A 290 -15.30 2.15 -26.81
CA LYS A 290 -16.50 1.62 -27.48
C LYS A 290 -16.72 0.12 -27.27
N VAL A 291 -15.70 -0.64 -26.92
CA VAL A 291 -15.74 -2.11 -26.84
C VAL A 291 -15.48 -2.67 -25.45
N LEU A 292 -14.98 -1.88 -24.52
CA LEU A 292 -14.69 -2.31 -23.15
C LEU A 292 -15.97 -2.38 -22.31
N GLU A 293 -16.09 -3.42 -21.50
CA GLU A 293 -17.30 -3.68 -20.68
C GLU A 293 -17.57 -2.58 -19.64
N ARG A 294 -16.50 -1.98 -19.08
CA ARG A 294 -16.59 -0.93 -18.05
C ARG A 294 -16.55 0.49 -18.62
N ALA A 295 -16.87 0.66 -19.89
CA ALA A 295 -16.88 1.96 -20.58
C ALA A 295 -17.50 3.14 -19.80
N PRO A 296 -18.63 2.99 -19.07
CA PRO A 296 -19.22 4.11 -18.30
C PRO A 296 -18.30 4.59 -17.16
N ILE A 297 -17.56 3.69 -16.50
CA ILE A 297 -16.61 4.02 -15.43
C ILE A 297 -15.39 4.69 -16.05
N ILE A 298 -14.82 4.06 -17.09
CA ILE A 298 -13.68 4.58 -17.85
C ILE A 298 -13.96 6.01 -18.33
N GLN A 299 -15.11 6.24 -18.95
CA GLN A 299 -15.46 7.56 -19.50
C GLN A 299 -15.44 8.63 -18.40
N LYS A 300 -16.04 8.36 -17.22
CA LYS A 300 -16.06 9.31 -16.10
C LYS A 300 -14.66 9.57 -15.56
N SER A 301 -13.84 8.53 -15.43
CA SER A 301 -12.43 8.67 -15.02
C SER A 301 -11.68 9.59 -15.99
N LEU A 302 -11.79 9.34 -17.31
CA LEU A 302 -11.13 10.14 -18.33
C LEU A 302 -11.67 11.57 -18.43
N ASP A 303 -12.99 11.77 -18.27
CA ASP A 303 -13.60 13.11 -18.29
C ASP A 303 -13.10 13.97 -17.13
N ASN A 304 -12.90 13.37 -15.96
CA ASN A 304 -12.50 14.07 -14.77
C ASN A 304 -10.96 14.18 -14.63
N TYR A 305 -10.24 13.08 -14.83
CA TYR A 305 -8.80 12.93 -14.46
C TYR A 305 -7.96 12.33 -15.59
N GLY A 306 -8.47 12.28 -16.82
CA GLY A 306 -7.72 11.85 -18.00
C GLY A 306 -7.05 13.02 -18.71
N TYR A 307 -5.71 12.99 -18.86
CA TYR A 307 -4.94 14.05 -19.50
C TYR A 307 -3.88 13.48 -20.45
N ILE A 308 -3.65 14.17 -21.55
CA ILE A 308 -2.46 14.02 -22.40
C ILE A 308 -1.71 15.35 -22.33
N LEU A 309 -0.52 15.34 -21.73
CA LEU A 309 0.31 16.53 -21.54
C LEU A 309 1.39 16.54 -22.61
N LEU A 310 1.36 17.57 -23.45
CA LEU A 310 2.38 17.78 -24.48
C LEU A 310 3.48 18.67 -23.94
N ALA A 311 4.65 18.10 -23.69
CA ALA A 311 5.83 18.79 -23.20
C ALA A 311 6.72 19.29 -24.37
N ASP A 312 7.38 20.44 -24.20
CA ASP A 312 8.30 20.98 -25.17
C ASP A 312 9.59 20.14 -25.30
N ASN A 313 9.98 19.47 -24.22
CA ASN A 313 11.16 18.62 -24.14
C ASN A 313 11.03 17.56 -23.04
N MET A 314 11.92 16.57 -23.06
CA MET A 314 11.90 15.46 -22.11
C MET A 314 12.26 15.90 -20.67
N GLU A 315 12.97 16.99 -20.49
CA GLU A 315 13.30 17.52 -19.15
C GLU A 315 12.07 18.01 -18.42
N ASP A 316 11.26 18.83 -19.09
CA ASP A 316 9.97 19.30 -18.55
C ASP A 316 9.00 18.16 -18.31
N ALA A 317 9.01 17.13 -19.18
CA ALA A 317 8.21 15.93 -19.04
C ALA A 317 8.59 15.13 -17.77
N ILE A 318 9.87 14.93 -17.52
CA ILE A 318 10.40 14.25 -16.32
C ILE A 318 10.10 15.08 -15.05
N ASP A 319 10.25 16.39 -15.12
CA ASP A 319 9.94 17.28 -14.00
C ASP A 319 8.44 17.24 -13.65
N ALA A 320 7.58 17.15 -14.64
CA ALA A 320 6.14 16.99 -14.42
C ALA A 320 5.81 15.60 -13.83
N ALA A 321 6.42 14.53 -14.33
CA ALA A 321 6.24 13.19 -13.77
C ALA A 321 6.68 13.14 -12.30
N ASN A 322 7.84 13.70 -11.96
CA ASN A 322 8.30 13.82 -10.57
C ASN A 322 7.38 14.70 -9.70
N ALA A 323 6.77 15.73 -10.29
CA ALA A 323 5.83 16.60 -9.59
C ALA A 323 4.49 15.90 -9.32
N ILE A 324 3.99 15.08 -10.20
CA ILE A 324 2.77 14.27 -10.02
C ILE A 324 3.02 13.17 -8.99
N ALA A 325 4.18 12.50 -9.05
CA ALA A 325 4.54 11.40 -8.15
C ALA A 325 3.47 10.30 -8.13
N SER A 326 3.13 9.80 -9.32
CA SER A 326 2.05 8.84 -9.56
C SER A 326 2.30 7.50 -8.87
N GLU A 327 1.22 6.78 -8.61
CA GLU A 327 1.21 5.39 -8.13
C GLU A 327 1.98 4.47 -9.10
N HIS A 328 1.51 4.38 -10.34
CA HIS A 328 2.17 3.65 -11.42
C HIS A 328 2.82 4.64 -12.39
N LEU A 329 4.09 4.43 -12.70
CA LEU A 329 4.82 5.19 -13.71
C LEU A 329 5.37 4.24 -14.77
N GLU A 330 4.84 4.30 -15.97
CA GLU A 330 5.39 3.62 -17.15
C GLU A 330 6.32 4.55 -17.91
N ILE A 331 7.51 4.09 -18.24
CA ILE A 331 8.50 4.84 -19.02
C ILE A 331 8.68 4.13 -20.35
N ILE A 332 8.05 4.67 -21.39
CA ILE A 332 8.08 4.12 -22.76
C ILE A 332 8.83 5.11 -23.66
N THR A 333 10.13 5.17 -23.44
CA THR A 333 11.06 6.03 -24.19
C THR A 333 12.10 5.17 -24.88
N ARG A 334 12.81 5.74 -25.83
CA ARG A 334 13.92 5.07 -26.55
C ARG A 334 14.96 4.44 -25.61
N ASN A 335 15.24 5.09 -24.47
CA ASN A 335 16.16 4.63 -23.44
C ASN A 335 15.51 4.69 -22.05
N PRO A 336 14.60 3.78 -21.71
CA PRO A 336 13.82 3.87 -20.47
C PRO A 336 14.71 3.77 -19.21
N PHE A 337 15.80 3.00 -19.25
CA PHE A 337 16.74 2.90 -18.12
C PHE A 337 17.48 4.21 -17.86
N ASP A 338 17.82 4.98 -18.89
CA ASP A 338 18.42 6.29 -18.74
C ASP A 338 17.41 7.30 -18.18
N THR A 339 16.21 7.33 -18.73
CA THR A 339 15.10 8.17 -18.23
C THR A 339 14.79 7.88 -16.76
N MET A 340 14.76 6.60 -16.35
CA MET A 340 14.51 6.17 -14.98
C MET A 340 15.49 6.81 -13.99
N THR A 341 16.76 6.99 -14.35
CA THR A 341 17.77 7.58 -13.43
C THR A 341 17.43 8.99 -12.96
N ARG A 342 16.53 9.67 -13.67
CA ARG A 342 16.07 11.04 -13.41
C ARG A 342 14.72 11.07 -12.68
N ILE A 343 14.07 9.92 -12.51
CA ILE A 343 12.83 9.79 -11.76
C ILE A 343 13.15 9.65 -10.27
N ARG A 344 12.49 10.44 -9.45
CA ARG A 344 12.65 10.46 -7.98
C ARG A 344 11.41 9.99 -7.26
N ASN A 345 10.24 10.22 -7.82
CA ASN A 345 8.96 10.04 -7.15
C ASN A 345 8.02 9.21 -8.03
N ALA A 346 7.87 7.93 -7.70
CA ALA A 346 6.87 7.03 -8.26
C ALA A 346 6.60 5.89 -7.27
N GLY A 347 5.40 5.37 -7.23
CA GLY A 347 5.08 4.19 -6.43
C GLY A 347 5.75 2.94 -7.02
N ALA A 348 5.54 2.68 -8.31
CA ALA A 348 6.27 1.66 -9.08
C ALA A 348 6.70 2.23 -10.44
N ILE A 349 7.82 1.72 -10.98
CA ILE A 349 8.34 2.12 -12.28
C ILE A 349 8.37 0.91 -13.21
N PHE A 350 7.74 1.06 -14.38
CA PHE A 350 7.68 0.05 -15.45
C PHE A 350 8.49 0.53 -16.63
N LEU A 351 9.36 -0.31 -17.19
CA LEU A 351 10.35 0.10 -18.19
C LEU A 351 10.12 -0.58 -19.53
N GLY A 352 9.73 0.21 -20.52
CA GLY A 352 9.54 -0.25 -21.91
C GLY A 352 8.15 -0.82 -22.17
N GLU A 353 7.85 -1.05 -23.45
CA GLU A 353 6.51 -1.38 -23.97
C GLU A 353 5.92 -2.72 -23.49
N TYR A 354 6.74 -3.62 -22.94
CA TYR A 354 6.32 -4.95 -22.49
C TYR A 354 6.21 -5.05 -20.98
N ALA A 355 6.37 -3.95 -20.27
CA ALA A 355 6.24 -3.86 -18.81
C ALA A 355 5.03 -3.01 -18.45
N SER A 356 3.84 -3.53 -18.73
CA SER A 356 2.58 -2.85 -18.42
C SER A 356 2.15 -3.02 -16.96
N GLU A 357 1.29 -2.13 -16.46
CA GLU A 357 0.79 -2.15 -15.09
C GLU A 357 0.18 -3.51 -14.69
N PRO A 358 -0.69 -4.18 -15.50
CA PRO A 358 -1.24 -5.49 -15.11
C PRO A 358 -0.19 -6.58 -14.89
N LEU A 359 0.98 -6.49 -15.54
CA LEU A 359 2.09 -7.41 -15.27
C LEU A 359 2.57 -7.26 -13.82
N GLY A 360 2.71 -6.03 -13.33
CA GLY A 360 3.08 -5.73 -11.95
C GLY A 360 2.01 -6.17 -10.97
N ASP A 361 0.76 -5.88 -11.27
CA ASP A 361 -0.37 -6.14 -10.39
C ASP A 361 -0.61 -7.63 -10.13
N TYR A 362 -0.34 -8.46 -11.11
CA TYR A 362 -0.74 -9.87 -11.01
C TYR A 362 0.43 -10.87 -10.98
N PHE A 363 1.59 -10.56 -11.57
CA PHE A 363 2.52 -11.65 -11.85
C PHE A 363 4.02 -11.36 -11.69
N ALA A 364 4.47 -10.12 -11.82
CA ALA A 364 5.91 -9.80 -11.81
C ALA A 364 6.62 -10.03 -10.46
N GLY A 365 5.89 -9.89 -9.35
CA GLY A 365 6.41 -10.08 -8.00
C GLY A 365 6.59 -8.83 -7.15
N PRO A 366 6.98 -7.64 -7.66
CA PRO A 366 6.90 -6.40 -6.91
C PRO A 366 5.49 -6.13 -6.37
N ASN A 367 5.40 -5.40 -5.25
CA ASN A 367 4.13 -5.16 -4.58
C ASN A 367 3.28 -4.11 -5.30
N HIS A 368 1.99 -4.39 -5.46
CA HIS A 368 1.03 -3.48 -6.06
C HIS A 368 0.27 -2.59 -5.05
N ILE A 369 0.54 -2.72 -3.76
CA ILE A 369 -0.03 -1.81 -2.76
C ILE A 369 0.89 -0.62 -2.68
N LEU A 370 0.57 0.36 -3.49
CA LEU A 370 1.41 1.49 -3.83
C LEU A 370 0.92 2.78 -3.17
N PRO A 371 1.81 3.76 -2.94
CA PRO A 371 1.42 5.08 -2.50
C PRO A 371 0.70 5.85 -3.62
N THR A 372 -0.43 6.46 -3.31
CA THR A 372 -1.29 7.25 -4.21
C THR A 372 -1.30 8.73 -3.82
N ASN A 373 -1.95 9.59 -4.62
CA ASN A 373 -2.13 11.02 -4.35
C ASN A 373 -0.82 11.79 -4.09
N GLY A 374 0.22 11.46 -4.86
CA GLY A 374 1.53 12.11 -4.74
C GLY A 374 2.32 11.71 -3.49
N THR A 375 1.85 10.74 -2.70
CA THR A 375 2.55 10.29 -1.49
C THR A 375 3.78 9.43 -1.79
N ALA A 376 3.98 9.02 -3.04
CA ALA A 376 5.22 8.39 -3.50
C ALA A 376 6.49 9.25 -3.27
N ARG A 377 6.31 10.53 -2.86
CA ARG A 377 7.39 11.41 -2.41
C ARG A 377 8.01 10.98 -1.08
N PHE A 378 7.29 10.23 -0.24
CA PHE A 378 7.71 9.86 1.12
C PHE A 378 7.23 8.47 1.57
N PHE A 379 6.31 7.85 0.85
CA PHE A 379 5.93 6.44 1.06
C PHE A 379 6.51 5.55 -0.03
N SER A 380 6.61 4.26 0.28
CA SER A 380 7.02 3.18 -0.60
C SER A 380 5.88 2.17 -0.79
N PRO A 381 5.96 1.28 -1.80
CA PRO A 381 5.12 0.08 -1.84
C PRO A 381 5.22 -0.72 -0.55
N VAL A 382 4.16 -1.46 -0.20
CA VAL A 382 4.23 -2.41 0.90
C VAL A 382 5.38 -3.40 0.66
N ASN A 383 6.22 -3.56 1.66
CA ASN A 383 7.44 -4.35 1.56
C ASN A 383 7.80 -4.99 2.91
N VAL A 384 8.91 -5.74 2.96
CA VAL A 384 9.37 -6.42 4.18
C VAL A 384 9.66 -5.43 5.33
N ASP A 385 10.18 -4.23 5.02
CA ASP A 385 10.48 -3.20 6.04
C ASP A 385 9.21 -2.72 6.78
N ASP A 386 8.03 -2.89 6.19
CA ASP A 386 6.75 -2.57 6.83
C ASP A 386 6.42 -3.47 8.01
N PHE A 387 6.97 -4.66 8.04
CA PHE A 387 6.67 -5.72 9.01
C PHE A 387 7.83 -6.01 9.97
N ILE A 388 8.86 -5.16 10.00
CA ILE A 388 10.00 -5.28 10.92
C ILE A 388 10.16 -4.04 11.79
N LYS A 389 10.81 -4.24 12.95
CA LYS A 389 11.27 -3.18 13.85
C LYS A 389 12.80 -3.15 13.88
N LYS A 390 13.35 -1.95 14.02
CA LYS A 390 14.77 -1.69 14.13
C LYS A 390 15.06 -1.09 15.51
N THR A 391 15.79 -1.83 16.36
CA THR A 391 16.11 -1.41 17.73
C THR A 391 17.60 -1.17 17.85
N SER A 392 17.99 0.01 18.33
CA SER A 392 19.40 0.33 18.58
C SER A 392 19.94 -0.48 19.74
N ILE A 393 21.16 -0.99 19.59
CA ILE A 393 21.92 -1.69 20.63
C ILE A 393 23.12 -0.83 20.97
N ILE A 394 23.29 -0.51 22.26
CA ILE A 394 24.37 0.29 22.77
C ILE A 394 24.99 -0.44 23.98
N SER A 395 26.27 -0.79 23.89
CA SER A 395 27.04 -1.35 24.97
C SER A 395 28.39 -0.63 25.08
N TYR A 396 28.76 -0.24 26.29
CA TYR A 396 30.05 0.41 26.59
C TYR A 396 30.74 -0.32 27.73
N SER A 397 32.03 -0.54 27.58
CA SER A 397 32.88 -0.92 28.73
C SER A 397 33.04 0.28 29.67
N ARG A 398 33.44 0.03 30.96
CA ARG A 398 33.80 1.12 31.89
C ARG A 398 34.89 2.01 31.28
N GLN A 399 35.92 1.39 30.69
CA GLN A 399 37.04 2.11 30.07
C GLN A 399 36.60 2.97 28.87
N ALA A 400 35.65 2.49 28.05
CA ALA A 400 35.12 3.27 26.93
C ALA A 400 34.28 4.46 27.41
N LEU A 401 33.45 4.25 28.45
CA LEU A 401 32.61 5.32 29.01
C LEU A 401 33.47 6.38 29.72
N GLU A 402 34.55 5.98 30.42
CA GLU A 402 35.50 6.87 31.10
C GLU A 402 36.09 7.94 30.15
N LYS A 403 36.30 7.59 28.89
CA LYS A 403 36.84 8.52 27.89
C LYS A 403 35.88 9.64 27.49
N VAL A 404 34.59 9.45 27.72
CA VAL A 404 33.53 10.35 27.19
C VAL A 404 32.56 10.87 28.27
N HIS A 405 32.69 10.43 29.51
CA HIS A 405 31.71 10.76 30.57
C HIS A 405 31.60 12.28 30.82
N THR A 406 32.74 13.00 30.85
CA THR A 406 32.74 14.46 31.07
C THR A 406 32.04 15.22 29.95
N GLN A 407 32.19 14.78 28.71
CA GLN A 407 31.50 15.36 27.55
C GLN A 407 29.96 15.17 27.66
N ILE A 408 29.54 13.95 28.06
CA ILE A 408 28.12 13.64 28.26
C ILE A 408 27.52 14.50 29.37
N GLU A 409 28.22 14.59 30.52
CA GLU A 409 27.79 15.42 31.66
C GLU A 409 27.69 16.91 31.25
N THR A 410 28.66 17.43 30.51
CA THR A 410 28.68 18.81 30.05
C THR A 410 27.51 19.08 29.13
N PHE A 411 27.24 18.16 28.19
CA PHE A 411 26.13 18.32 27.24
C PHE A 411 24.77 18.25 27.96
N ALA A 412 24.57 17.25 28.82
CA ALA A 412 23.34 17.14 29.60
C ALA A 412 23.07 18.39 30.49
N LYS A 413 24.12 18.94 31.11
CA LYS A 413 24.00 20.18 31.91
C LYS A 413 23.66 21.40 31.04
N SER A 414 24.16 21.48 29.82
CA SER A 414 23.82 22.59 28.90
C SER A 414 22.35 22.62 28.51
N GLU A 415 21.68 21.44 28.55
CA GLU A 415 20.24 21.31 28.33
C GLU A 415 19.42 21.42 29.64
N GLY A 416 20.07 21.69 30.78
CA GLY A 416 19.41 21.74 32.09
C GLY A 416 19.04 20.37 32.67
N LEU A 417 19.50 19.28 32.05
CA LEU A 417 19.16 17.90 32.42
C LEU A 417 20.15 17.34 33.45
N THR A 418 20.10 17.84 34.68
CA THR A 418 21.04 17.48 35.75
C THR A 418 20.96 16.02 36.17
N ALA A 419 19.80 15.39 36.12
CA ALA A 419 19.64 13.96 36.40
C ALA A 419 20.34 13.08 35.35
N HIS A 420 20.35 13.49 34.06
CA HIS A 420 21.11 12.81 32.99
C HIS A 420 22.61 12.91 33.25
N ALA A 421 23.10 14.09 33.59
CA ALA A 421 24.51 14.28 33.98
C ALA A 421 24.88 13.41 35.19
N ASN A 422 24.03 13.40 36.22
CA ASN A 422 24.27 12.60 37.44
C ASN A 422 24.24 11.09 37.12
N SER A 423 23.40 10.64 36.22
CA SER A 423 23.38 9.22 35.80
C SER A 423 24.74 8.72 35.26
N ILE A 424 25.50 9.58 34.61
CA ILE A 424 26.83 9.27 34.12
C ILE A 424 27.84 9.40 35.24
N LYS A 425 27.80 10.49 36.02
CA LYS A 425 28.75 10.83 37.09
C LYS A 425 28.87 9.71 38.14
N VAL A 426 27.74 9.21 38.64
CA VAL A 426 27.68 8.16 39.68
C VAL A 426 28.35 6.84 39.31
N ARG A 427 28.63 6.58 38.04
CA ARG A 427 29.32 5.40 37.55
C ARG A 427 30.82 5.45 37.79
N PHE A 428 31.35 6.62 38.19
CA PHE A 428 32.76 6.89 38.47
C PHE A 428 32.95 7.49 39.86
N GLU A 429 31.91 7.54 40.70
CA GLU A 429 32.03 7.79 42.14
C GLU A 429 32.34 6.44 42.84
N ASP A 430 33.36 6.41 43.68
CA ASP A 430 33.77 5.26 44.50
C ASP A 430 32.80 5.06 45.68
#